data_039a1568ef236fde9ff9121fd88479a6
#
_entry.id   039a1568ef236fde9ff9121fd88479a6
#
_cell.length_a   1.000
_cell.length_b   1.000
_cell.length_c   1.000
_cell.angle_alpha   90.00
_cell.angle_beta   90.00
_cell.angle_gamma   90.00
#
_symmetry.space_group_name_H-M   'P 1'
#
loop_
_entity.id
_entity.type
_entity.pdbx_description
1 polymer ?
#
loop_
_entity_poly.entity_id
_entity_poly.type
_entity_poly.pdbx_seq_one_letter_code
_entity_poly.pdbx_strand_id
1 'polypeptide(L)'
;MIKKVLIANRGEIAVRIIRACREMGIETVAVYSEADKEALHTQLADEAICIGPAPSSESYLNMEQIISATIVSGADAIHPGFGFLSENTKFAELCEKCNIIFIGPDSKVISRLGNKSEARNTMANAGVPIIPGSREAIYDAAKGKEVAREIGYPVIVKAALGGGGKGMRVAENEAGFDMAFRTAQKETKAAFGDDTMYIEHFVQHPKHIEFQIMADKYGNVVHLGERDCSVQRNHQKMIEESPCAVISDELRRKMGEAAVKAAKAAHYENAGTIEFLLEKSGKFYFMEMNTRIQVEHPVTEWVTGIDLIKEQIRIADGQRLSFTQEDVKLTGHAIECRINAENPEKNFRPCPGTITDMYLPGGKGVRIDSAIYSGYTVPPYYDNMLAKLIVFAKNRTEAIRKMQSALGEVIIEGIDTNVDYQYDILHDSKYQAGDFDIEFIAEKEAKNRQG
;
A
#
# COMPACT_ATOMS: atom_id res chain seq x y z
N MET A 1 10.86 17.23 -21.63
CA MET A 1 10.02 17.95 -20.63
C MET A 1 8.58 17.53 -20.84
N ILE A 2 8.01 16.89 -19.81
CA ILE A 2 6.62 16.42 -19.83
C ILE A 2 5.67 17.64 -19.85
N LYS A 3 4.77 17.70 -20.82
CA LYS A 3 3.78 18.79 -20.99
C LYS A 3 2.36 18.31 -20.78
N LYS A 4 2.09 17.03 -21.08
CA LYS A 4 0.77 16.42 -20.95
C LYS A 4 0.89 15.01 -20.37
N VAL A 5 0.09 14.71 -19.33
CA VAL A 5 0.06 13.42 -18.63
C VAL A 5 -1.31 12.78 -18.77
N LEU A 6 -1.35 11.54 -19.24
CA LEU A 6 -2.55 10.71 -19.13
C LEU A 6 -2.54 10.00 -17.79
N ILE A 7 -3.66 10.06 -17.07
CA ILE A 7 -3.85 9.41 -15.77
C ILE A 7 -4.56 8.07 -16.00
N ALA A 8 -3.79 6.96 -15.94
CA ALA A 8 -4.31 5.60 -16.12
C ALA A 8 -4.90 5.05 -14.82
N ASN A 9 -5.79 5.80 -14.21
CA ASN A 9 -6.46 5.45 -12.97
C ASN A 9 -7.78 6.22 -12.83
N ARG A 10 -8.48 6.03 -11.69
CA ARG A 10 -9.77 6.63 -11.35
C ARG A 10 -9.82 7.10 -9.90
N GLY A 11 -10.94 7.67 -9.51
CA GLY A 11 -11.21 7.97 -8.10
C GLY A 11 -10.28 9.05 -7.53
N GLU A 12 -10.03 8.96 -6.23
CA GLU A 12 -9.30 9.98 -5.50
C GLU A 12 -7.86 10.17 -5.99
N ILE A 13 -7.18 9.06 -6.38
CA ILE A 13 -5.80 9.16 -6.86
C ILE A 13 -5.71 9.86 -8.22
N ALA A 14 -6.68 9.65 -9.11
CA ALA A 14 -6.73 10.39 -10.37
C ALA A 14 -6.92 11.89 -10.11
N VAL A 15 -7.80 12.27 -9.20
CA VAL A 15 -7.98 13.67 -8.77
C VAL A 15 -6.70 14.23 -8.16
N ARG A 16 -6.01 13.46 -7.31
CA ARG A 16 -4.73 13.86 -6.70
C ARG A 16 -3.65 14.15 -7.74
N ILE A 17 -3.53 13.28 -8.74
CA ILE A 17 -2.55 13.45 -9.83
C ILE A 17 -2.92 14.66 -10.70
N ILE A 18 -4.20 14.83 -11.07
CA ILE A 18 -4.66 15.99 -11.82
C ILE A 18 -4.29 17.30 -11.12
N ARG A 19 -4.53 17.39 -9.79
CA ARG A 19 -4.17 18.57 -9.00
C ARG A 19 -2.67 18.86 -9.05
N ALA A 20 -1.83 17.83 -8.88
CA ALA A 20 -0.37 17.98 -8.96
C ALA A 20 0.08 18.46 -10.34
N CYS A 21 -0.44 17.86 -11.42
CA CYS A 21 -0.13 18.27 -12.78
C CYS A 21 -0.52 19.74 -13.04
N ARG A 22 -1.73 20.15 -12.64
CA ARG A 22 -2.19 21.53 -12.78
C ARG A 22 -1.29 22.53 -12.05
N GLU A 23 -0.89 22.22 -10.82
CA GLU A 23 0.03 23.04 -10.04
C GLU A 23 1.44 23.13 -10.66
N MET A 24 1.81 22.15 -11.48
CA MET A 24 3.05 22.13 -12.26
C MET A 24 2.91 22.76 -13.66
N GLY A 25 1.71 23.19 -14.04
CA GLY A 25 1.43 23.71 -15.39
C GLY A 25 1.44 22.64 -16.49
N ILE A 26 1.11 21.38 -16.13
CA ILE A 26 1.08 20.21 -17.01
C ILE A 26 -0.38 19.90 -17.36
N GLU A 27 -0.69 19.74 -18.65
CA GLU A 27 -2.02 19.33 -19.12
C GLU A 27 -2.34 17.89 -18.73
N THR A 28 -3.62 17.59 -18.54
CA THR A 28 -4.10 16.31 -18.01
C THR A 28 -5.12 15.65 -18.91
N VAL A 29 -4.99 14.33 -19.09
CA VAL A 29 -5.97 13.50 -19.78
C VAL A 29 -6.47 12.45 -18.79
N ALA A 30 -7.74 12.49 -18.42
CA ALA A 30 -8.36 11.43 -17.64
C ALA A 30 -8.87 10.32 -18.56
N VAL A 31 -8.66 9.07 -18.17
CA VAL A 31 -9.39 7.95 -18.78
C VAL A 31 -10.55 7.54 -17.90
N TYR A 32 -11.63 7.02 -18.50
CA TYR A 32 -12.79 6.56 -17.75
C TYR A 32 -13.51 5.41 -18.44
N SER A 33 -14.10 4.51 -17.65
CA SER A 33 -15.07 3.55 -18.14
C SER A 33 -16.46 4.19 -18.26
N GLU A 34 -17.37 3.58 -18.96
CA GLU A 34 -18.77 4.06 -19.06
C GLU A 34 -19.41 4.30 -17.69
N ALA A 35 -19.06 3.49 -16.67
CA ALA A 35 -19.57 3.66 -15.31
C ALA A 35 -19.04 4.92 -14.60
N ASP A 36 -17.89 5.43 -15.00
CA ASP A 36 -17.24 6.60 -14.40
C ASP A 36 -17.42 7.89 -15.23
N LYS A 37 -18.33 7.90 -16.19
CA LYS A 37 -18.56 9.05 -17.08
C LYS A 37 -18.77 10.36 -16.30
N GLU A 38 -19.49 10.31 -15.19
CA GLU A 38 -19.79 11.46 -14.34
C GLU A 38 -18.82 11.58 -13.13
N ALA A 39 -17.76 10.77 -13.08
CA ALA A 39 -16.81 10.82 -11.99
C ALA A 39 -16.01 12.13 -11.96
N LEU A 40 -15.63 12.59 -10.77
CA LEU A 40 -15.01 13.91 -10.57
C LEU A 40 -13.71 14.07 -11.38
N HIS A 41 -12.90 13.03 -11.53
CA HIS A 41 -11.65 13.11 -12.29
C HIS A 41 -11.86 13.42 -13.77
N THR A 42 -12.98 12.98 -14.38
CA THR A 42 -13.31 13.30 -15.77
C THR A 42 -13.70 14.77 -15.95
N GLN A 43 -14.30 15.37 -14.91
CA GLN A 43 -14.70 16.76 -14.92
C GLN A 43 -13.54 17.72 -14.62
N LEU A 44 -12.53 17.25 -13.89
CA LEU A 44 -11.39 18.07 -13.50
C LEU A 44 -10.25 18.05 -14.51
N ALA A 45 -10.06 16.99 -15.28
CA ALA A 45 -9.00 16.91 -16.28
C ALA A 45 -9.26 17.89 -17.45
N ASP A 46 -8.20 18.25 -18.18
CA ASP A 46 -8.32 19.11 -19.35
C ASP A 46 -8.98 18.36 -20.51
N GLU A 47 -8.73 17.06 -20.62
CA GLU A 47 -9.38 16.14 -21.55
C GLU A 47 -9.83 14.87 -20.82
N ALA A 48 -10.89 14.22 -21.33
CA ALA A 48 -11.38 12.96 -20.81
C ALA A 48 -11.75 12.00 -21.94
N ILE A 49 -11.24 10.75 -21.87
CA ILE A 49 -11.41 9.73 -22.93
C ILE A 49 -12.03 8.48 -22.34
N CYS A 50 -13.16 8.04 -22.91
CA CYS A 50 -13.76 6.74 -22.56
C CYS A 50 -12.91 5.61 -23.13
N ILE A 51 -12.55 4.65 -22.26
CA ILE A 51 -11.68 3.52 -22.61
C ILE A 51 -12.39 2.17 -22.61
N GLY A 52 -13.70 2.15 -22.45
CA GLY A 52 -14.51 0.92 -22.54
C GLY A 52 -15.64 0.85 -21.52
N PRO A 53 -16.31 -0.32 -21.46
CA PRO A 53 -17.45 -0.55 -20.58
C PRO A 53 -17.04 -0.62 -19.09
N ALA A 54 -18.03 -0.78 -18.21
CA ALA A 54 -17.84 -0.75 -16.76
C ALA A 54 -16.83 -1.76 -16.18
N PRO A 55 -16.76 -3.04 -16.63
CA PRO A 55 -15.78 -3.99 -16.08
C PRO A 55 -14.34 -3.51 -16.26
N SER A 56 -13.54 -3.57 -15.20
CA SER A 56 -12.14 -3.11 -15.23
C SER A 56 -11.28 -3.87 -16.24
N SER A 57 -11.57 -5.17 -16.48
CA SER A 57 -10.88 -5.99 -17.49
C SER A 57 -11.04 -5.47 -18.92
N GLU A 58 -12.12 -4.73 -19.19
CA GLU A 58 -12.45 -4.19 -20.49
C GLU A 58 -12.16 -2.68 -20.61
N SER A 59 -11.71 -2.06 -19.53
CA SER A 59 -11.43 -0.62 -19.44
C SER A 59 -10.08 -0.33 -18.77
N TYR A 60 -10.01 -0.16 -17.45
CA TYR A 60 -8.80 0.23 -16.71
C TYR A 60 -7.66 -0.79 -16.75
N LEU A 61 -7.92 -2.06 -17.07
CA LEU A 61 -6.92 -3.11 -17.30
C LEU A 61 -6.67 -3.38 -18.79
N ASN A 62 -7.34 -2.66 -19.69
CA ASN A 62 -7.14 -2.78 -21.13
C ASN A 62 -5.99 -1.89 -21.58
N MET A 63 -4.80 -2.48 -21.65
CA MET A 63 -3.56 -1.79 -21.99
C MET A 63 -3.62 -1.11 -23.36
N GLU A 64 -4.23 -1.77 -24.35
CA GLU A 64 -4.31 -1.26 -25.73
C GLU A 64 -5.19 0.00 -25.82
N GLN A 65 -6.31 0.02 -25.10
CA GLN A 65 -7.18 1.19 -25.05
C GLN A 65 -6.49 2.38 -24.37
N ILE A 66 -5.74 2.14 -23.26
CA ILE A 66 -5.03 3.20 -22.57
C ILE A 66 -3.89 3.75 -23.43
N ILE A 67 -3.11 2.91 -24.11
CA ILE A 67 -2.06 3.35 -25.03
C ILE A 67 -2.68 4.13 -26.22
N SER A 68 -3.79 3.64 -26.78
CA SER A 68 -4.49 4.34 -27.87
C SER A 68 -4.96 5.73 -27.42
N ALA A 69 -5.55 5.82 -26.23
CA ALA A 69 -5.96 7.10 -25.65
C ALA A 69 -4.76 8.06 -25.44
N THR A 70 -3.61 7.53 -25.02
CA THR A 70 -2.38 8.31 -24.87
C THR A 70 -1.88 8.87 -26.19
N ILE A 71 -1.86 8.05 -27.22
CA ILE A 71 -1.41 8.47 -28.56
C ILE A 71 -2.35 9.50 -29.16
N VAL A 72 -3.67 9.28 -29.08
CA VAL A 72 -4.69 10.18 -29.67
C VAL A 72 -4.70 11.53 -28.97
N SER A 73 -4.53 11.57 -27.64
CA SER A 73 -4.47 12.82 -26.87
C SER A 73 -3.13 13.56 -27.02
N GLY A 74 -2.10 12.88 -27.54
CA GLY A 74 -0.74 13.44 -27.61
C GLY A 74 -0.09 13.60 -26.25
N ALA A 75 -0.47 12.78 -25.25
CA ALA A 75 0.17 12.80 -23.93
C ALA A 75 1.61 12.25 -24.00
N ASP A 76 2.53 12.92 -23.32
CA ASP A 76 3.95 12.54 -23.27
C ASP A 76 4.21 11.39 -22.32
N ALA A 77 3.39 11.28 -21.27
CA ALA A 77 3.59 10.37 -20.15
C ALA A 77 2.27 9.78 -19.65
N ILE A 78 2.39 8.62 -18.98
CA ILE A 78 1.29 7.98 -18.26
C ILE A 78 1.64 7.94 -16.78
N HIS A 79 0.73 8.42 -15.92
CA HIS A 79 0.78 8.19 -14.48
C HIS A 79 -0.20 7.07 -14.10
N PRO A 80 0.28 5.91 -13.64
CA PRO A 80 -0.59 4.77 -13.34
C PRO A 80 -1.27 4.85 -11.96
N GLY A 81 -0.85 5.76 -11.08
CA GLY A 81 -1.31 5.81 -9.69
C GLY A 81 -0.95 4.54 -8.92
N PHE A 82 -1.93 3.94 -8.26
CA PHE A 82 -1.82 2.63 -7.58
C PHE A 82 -2.97 1.70 -8.02
N GLY A 83 -2.78 0.39 -7.85
CA GLY A 83 -3.72 -0.62 -8.37
C GLY A 83 -3.70 -0.71 -9.90
N PHE A 84 -4.69 -1.36 -10.47
CA PHE A 84 -4.81 -1.60 -11.92
C PHE A 84 -3.49 -2.01 -12.59
N LEU A 85 -2.93 -1.15 -13.45
CA LEU A 85 -1.73 -1.44 -14.24
C LEU A 85 -0.43 -0.88 -13.64
N SER A 86 -0.48 -0.29 -12.44
CA SER A 86 0.67 0.39 -11.84
C SER A 86 1.90 -0.51 -11.59
N GLU A 87 1.68 -1.80 -11.37
CA GLU A 87 2.73 -2.81 -11.16
C GLU A 87 2.72 -3.87 -12.28
N ASN A 88 2.15 -3.53 -13.44
CA ASN A 88 2.07 -4.46 -14.57
C ASN A 88 3.29 -4.31 -15.49
N THR A 89 4.16 -5.32 -15.49
CA THR A 89 5.40 -5.35 -16.30
C THR A 89 5.11 -5.16 -17.79
N LYS A 90 4.09 -5.85 -18.33
CA LYS A 90 3.76 -5.79 -19.77
C LYS A 90 3.28 -4.40 -20.18
N PHE A 91 2.57 -3.71 -19.28
CA PHE A 91 2.10 -2.35 -19.54
C PHE A 91 3.27 -1.37 -19.55
N ALA A 92 4.20 -1.45 -18.58
CA ALA A 92 5.41 -0.63 -18.57
C ALA A 92 6.26 -0.86 -19.83
N GLU A 93 6.48 -2.14 -20.23
CA GLU A 93 7.16 -2.47 -21.49
C GLU A 93 6.45 -1.90 -22.73
N LEU A 94 5.12 -1.91 -22.73
CA LEU A 94 4.34 -1.37 -23.85
C LEU A 94 4.50 0.14 -23.94
N CYS A 95 4.50 0.86 -22.82
CA CYS A 95 4.80 2.28 -22.78
C CYS A 95 6.21 2.56 -23.37
N GLU A 96 7.23 1.81 -22.92
CA GLU A 96 8.61 1.95 -23.40
C GLU A 96 8.69 1.74 -24.94
N LYS A 97 8.05 0.69 -25.47
CA LYS A 97 7.99 0.39 -26.91
C LYS A 97 7.27 1.46 -27.73
N CYS A 98 6.33 2.16 -27.14
CA CYS A 98 5.58 3.24 -27.77
C CYS A 98 6.22 4.63 -27.57
N ASN A 99 7.41 4.72 -26.95
CA ASN A 99 8.07 5.95 -26.55
C ASN A 99 7.19 6.87 -25.65
N ILE A 100 6.38 6.26 -24.81
CA ILE A 100 5.58 6.94 -23.80
C ILE A 100 6.31 6.82 -22.45
N ILE A 101 6.47 7.93 -21.75
CA ILE A 101 7.10 7.93 -20.43
C ILE A 101 6.15 7.28 -19.42
N PHE A 102 6.55 6.17 -18.81
CA PHE A 102 5.86 5.57 -17.69
C PHE A 102 6.35 6.23 -16.39
N ILE A 103 5.46 6.90 -15.65
CA ILE A 103 5.80 7.56 -14.37
C ILE A 103 5.84 6.50 -13.27
N GLY A 104 6.99 5.90 -13.10
CA GLY A 104 7.27 4.77 -12.23
C GLY A 104 8.65 4.15 -12.56
N PRO A 105 8.98 3.00 -11.97
CA PRO A 105 10.20 2.27 -12.29
C PRO A 105 10.10 1.59 -13.67
N ASP A 106 11.25 1.17 -14.22
CA ASP A 106 11.27 0.44 -15.47
C ASP A 106 10.63 -0.96 -15.36
N SER A 107 10.24 -1.52 -16.50
CA SER A 107 9.55 -2.80 -16.59
C SER A 107 10.35 -3.96 -15.97
N LYS A 108 11.68 -3.96 -16.09
CA LYS A 108 12.56 -5.02 -15.55
C LYS A 108 12.60 -4.98 -14.03
N VAL A 109 12.58 -3.79 -13.44
CA VAL A 109 12.51 -3.61 -11.98
C VAL A 109 11.16 -4.09 -11.45
N ILE A 110 10.06 -3.73 -12.11
CA ILE A 110 8.71 -4.23 -11.75
C ILE A 110 8.67 -5.75 -11.81
N SER A 111 9.16 -6.35 -12.88
CA SER A 111 9.19 -7.82 -13.06
C SER A 111 9.97 -8.52 -11.95
N ARG A 112 11.19 -8.04 -11.67
CA ARG A 112 12.08 -8.65 -10.68
C ARG A 112 11.53 -8.54 -9.25
N LEU A 113 10.98 -7.38 -8.89
CA LEU A 113 10.44 -7.16 -7.55
C LEU A 113 9.04 -7.78 -7.37
N GLY A 114 8.28 -7.97 -8.45
CA GLY A 114 7.03 -8.72 -8.46
C GLY A 114 7.22 -10.23 -8.23
N ASN A 115 8.41 -10.76 -8.53
CA ASN A 115 8.77 -12.14 -8.20
C ASN A 115 9.28 -12.22 -6.75
N LYS A 116 8.47 -12.78 -5.85
CA LYS A 116 8.79 -12.84 -4.41
C LYS A 116 10.12 -13.53 -4.09
N SER A 117 10.48 -14.58 -4.84
CA SER A 117 11.74 -15.31 -4.65
C SER A 117 12.94 -14.48 -5.11
N GLU A 118 12.85 -13.81 -6.25
CA GLU A 118 13.91 -12.93 -6.75
C GLU A 118 14.09 -11.70 -5.87
N ALA A 119 12.98 -11.08 -5.45
CA ALA A 119 13.01 -9.95 -4.52
C ALA A 119 13.71 -10.35 -3.21
N ARG A 120 13.30 -11.47 -2.59
CA ARG A 120 13.91 -11.98 -1.36
C ARG A 120 15.41 -12.25 -1.52
N ASN A 121 15.82 -12.90 -2.61
CA ASN A 121 17.24 -13.19 -2.88
C ASN A 121 18.04 -11.91 -3.09
N THR A 122 17.51 -10.95 -3.82
CA THR A 122 18.11 -9.63 -4.02
C THR A 122 18.35 -8.93 -2.69
N MET A 123 17.33 -8.94 -1.80
CA MET A 123 17.43 -8.32 -0.47
C MET A 123 18.43 -9.04 0.44
N ALA A 124 18.40 -10.37 0.46
CA ALA A 124 19.34 -11.17 1.23
C ALA A 124 20.80 -10.91 0.80
N ASN A 125 21.08 -10.90 -0.51
CA ASN A 125 22.40 -10.63 -1.07
C ASN A 125 22.88 -9.20 -0.76
N ALA A 126 21.95 -8.26 -0.66
CA ALA A 126 22.24 -6.90 -0.23
C ALA A 126 22.43 -6.76 1.28
N GLY A 127 22.22 -7.81 2.06
CA GLY A 127 22.29 -7.78 3.53
C GLY A 127 21.13 -6.99 4.18
N VAL A 128 19.99 -6.94 3.53
CA VAL A 128 18.73 -6.48 4.11
C VAL A 128 18.16 -7.62 4.96
N PRO A 129 17.72 -7.38 6.20
CA PRO A 129 17.13 -8.43 7.02
C PRO A 129 15.91 -9.04 6.33
N ILE A 130 15.93 -10.36 6.15
CA ILE A 130 14.81 -11.15 5.63
C ILE A 130 14.33 -12.13 6.70
N ILE A 131 13.09 -12.58 6.63
CA ILE A 131 12.58 -13.60 7.56
C ILE A 131 13.45 -14.84 7.43
N PRO A 132 14.09 -15.32 8.52
CA PRO A 132 14.87 -16.55 8.50
C PRO A 132 14.03 -17.73 8.03
N GLY A 133 14.55 -18.56 7.13
CA GLY A 133 13.76 -19.67 6.60
C GLY A 133 14.61 -20.68 5.83
N SER A 134 13.99 -21.82 5.50
CA SER A 134 14.62 -22.87 4.70
C SER A 134 15.01 -22.32 3.32
N ARG A 135 16.22 -22.66 2.88
CA ARG A 135 16.72 -22.30 1.53
C ARG A 135 16.19 -23.24 0.46
N GLU A 136 15.88 -24.45 0.87
CA GLU A 136 15.44 -25.54 0.01
C GLU A 136 14.08 -26.06 0.46
N ALA A 137 13.41 -26.74 -0.46
CA ALA A 137 12.18 -27.44 -0.20
C ALA A 137 12.40 -28.59 0.81
N ILE A 138 11.46 -28.78 1.71
CA ILE A 138 11.50 -29.79 2.77
C ILE A 138 10.36 -30.80 2.53
N TYR A 139 10.70 -32.07 2.44
CA TYR A 139 9.73 -33.16 2.22
C TYR A 139 9.61 -34.09 3.43
N ASP A 140 10.57 -34.03 4.33
CA ASP A 140 10.66 -34.88 5.53
C ASP A 140 10.64 -34.09 6.82
N ALA A 141 9.83 -34.53 7.78
CA ALA A 141 9.65 -33.87 9.07
C ALA A 141 10.93 -33.87 9.91
N ALA A 142 11.79 -34.90 9.83
CA ALA A 142 13.02 -34.96 10.60
C ALA A 142 14.00 -33.88 10.10
N LYS A 143 14.16 -33.75 8.78
CA LYS A 143 14.95 -32.68 8.17
C LYS A 143 14.39 -31.29 8.47
N GLY A 144 13.04 -31.19 8.41
CA GLY A 144 12.35 -29.95 8.77
C GLY A 144 12.61 -29.51 10.21
N LYS A 145 12.64 -30.46 11.14
CA LYS A 145 12.94 -30.19 12.55
C LYS A 145 14.37 -29.68 12.78
N GLU A 146 15.35 -30.20 12.04
CA GLU A 146 16.72 -29.68 12.09
C GLU A 146 16.76 -28.21 11.64
N VAL A 147 16.14 -27.90 10.50
CA VAL A 147 16.04 -26.55 9.96
C VAL A 147 15.30 -25.62 10.94
N ALA A 148 14.20 -26.08 11.56
CA ALA A 148 13.46 -25.31 12.55
C ALA A 148 14.29 -24.97 13.80
N ARG A 149 15.17 -25.89 14.25
CA ARG A 149 16.11 -25.61 15.34
C ARG A 149 17.13 -24.53 14.97
N GLU A 150 17.64 -24.56 13.75
CA GLU A 150 18.59 -23.55 13.25
C GLU A 150 17.94 -22.17 13.13
N ILE A 151 16.69 -22.11 12.64
CA ILE A 151 15.90 -20.87 12.52
C ILE A 151 15.53 -20.30 13.90
N GLY A 152 15.20 -21.18 14.84
CA GLY A 152 14.66 -20.84 16.15
C GLY A 152 13.14 -20.78 16.16
N TYR A 153 12.53 -21.45 17.16
CA TYR A 153 11.07 -21.44 17.36
C TYR A 153 10.59 -20.08 17.91
N PRO A 154 9.30 -19.71 17.61
CA PRO A 154 8.33 -20.44 16.83
C PRO A 154 8.63 -20.38 15.32
N VAL A 155 8.21 -21.42 14.59
CA VAL A 155 8.32 -21.48 13.14
C VAL A 155 6.97 -21.75 12.50
N ILE A 156 6.81 -21.30 11.25
CA ILE A 156 5.68 -21.62 10.43
C ILE A 156 6.09 -22.55 9.30
N VAL A 157 5.39 -23.66 9.15
CA VAL A 157 5.49 -24.56 8.01
C VAL A 157 4.52 -24.10 6.95
N LYS A 158 5.00 -23.88 5.73
CA LYS A 158 4.21 -23.35 4.60
C LYS A 158 4.32 -24.26 3.39
N ALA A 159 3.21 -24.42 2.66
CA ALA A 159 3.21 -25.03 1.33
C ALA A 159 3.98 -24.16 0.32
N ALA A 160 4.69 -24.79 -0.62
CA ALA A 160 5.29 -24.11 -1.77
C ALA A 160 4.23 -23.52 -2.69
N LEU A 161 3.16 -24.28 -2.94
CA LEU A 161 1.98 -23.83 -3.65
C LEU A 161 0.86 -23.69 -2.62
N GLY A 162 0.31 -22.47 -2.46
CA GLY A 162 -0.73 -22.26 -1.47
C GLY A 162 -1.26 -20.83 -1.47
N GLY A 163 -2.48 -20.66 -1.00
CA GLY A 163 -3.14 -19.38 -0.80
C GLY A 163 -4.29 -19.52 0.20
N GLY A 164 -4.73 -18.40 0.79
CA GLY A 164 -5.87 -18.39 1.72
C GLY A 164 -5.66 -19.15 3.04
N GLY A 165 -4.40 -19.31 3.49
CA GLY A 165 -4.10 -19.93 4.80
C GLY A 165 -4.10 -21.47 4.83
N LYS A 166 -4.41 -22.13 3.69
CA LYS A 166 -4.34 -23.60 3.58
C LYS A 166 -2.89 -24.07 3.42
N GLY A 167 -2.55 -25.20 4.09
CA GLY A 167 -1.19 -25.73 4.06
C GLY A 167 -0.17 -24.91 4.87
N MET A 168 -0.62 -24.16 5.87
CA MET A 168 0.23 -23.43 6.80
C MET A 168 -0.09 -23.85 8.23
N ARG A 169 0.96 -24.14 9.03
CA ARG A 169 0.83 -24.48 10.45
C ARG A 169 2.00 -23.90 11.24
N VAL A 170 1.68 -23.30 12.37
CA VAL A 170 2.68 -22.82 13.33
C VAL A 170 3.09 -23.95 14.25
N ALA A 171 4.39 -24.08 14.49
CA ALA A 171 4.96 -24.91 15.52
C ALA A 171 5.64 -24.00 16.55
N GLU A 172 5.04 -23.92 17.74
CA GLU A 172 5.53 -23.07 18.84
C GLU A 172 6.87 -23.55 19.43
N ASN A 173 7.10 -24.87 19.34
CA ASN A 173 8.27 -25.53 19.88
C ASN A 173 8.55 -26.83 19.13
N GLU A 174 9.66 -27.47 19.47
CA GLU A 174 10.11 -28.70 18.84
C GLU A 174 9.14 -29.87 19.04
N ALA A 175 8.46 -29.97 20.17
CA ALA A 175 7.54 -31.06 20.46
C ALA A 175 6.29 -31.03 19.53
N GLY A 176 5.83 -29.84 19.18
CA GLY A 176 4.69 -29.64 18.26
C GLY A 176 5.03 -29.71 16.78
N PHE A 177 6.32 -29.70 16.43
CA PHE A 177 6.74 -29.54 15.03
C PHE A 177 6.29 -30.68 14.11
N ASP A 178 6.47 -31.95 14.52
CA ASP A 178 6.12 -33.10 13.70
C ASP A 178 4.63 -33.13 13.33
N MET A 179 3.77 -32.77 14.28
CA MET A 179 2.33 -32.68 14.07
C MET A 179 1.99 -31.54 13.11
N ALA A 180 2.57 -30.36 13.31
CA ALA A 180 2.37 -29.20 12.45
C ALA A 180 2.81 -29.47 11.01
N PHE A 181 4.01 -30.04 10.83
CA PHE A 181 4.57 -30.36 9.52
C PHE A 181 3.69 -31.38 8.75
N ARG A 182 3.37 -32.51 9.37
CA ARG A 182 2.59 -33.58 8.72
C ARG A 182 1.16 -33.12 8.41
N THR A 183 0.56 -32.30 9.28
CA THR A 183 -0.78 -31.76 9.04
C THR A 183 -0.77 -30.80 7.85
N ALA A 184 0.17 -29.84 7.81
CA ALA A 184 0.32 -28.92 6.71
C ALA A 184 0.60 -29.63 5.38
N GLN A 185 1.51 -30.61 5.38
CA GLN A 185 1.88 -31.41 4.21
C GLN A 185 0.68 -32.21 3.65
N LYS A 186 -0.08 -32.86 4.53
CA LYS A 186 -1.28 -33.63 4.15
C LYS A 186 -2.35 -32.72 3.52
N GLU A 187 -2.59 -31.56 4.12
CA GLU A 187 -3.54 -30.57 3.58
C GLU A 187 -3.10 -30.06 2.20
N THR A 188 -1.81 -29.76 2.06
CA THR A 188 -1.23 -29.27 0.81
C THR A 188 -1.34 -30.28 -0.29
N LYS A 189 -1.00 -31.53 -0.01
CA LYS A 189 -1.11 -32.64 -0.97
C LYS A 189 -2.55 -32.86 -1.42
N ALA A 190 -3.51 -32.79 -0.49
CA ALA A 190 -4.93 -32.94 -0.79
C ALA A 190 -5.50 -31.77 -1.60
N ALA A 191 -5.07 -30.54 -1.32
CA ALA A 191 -5.62 -29.34 -1.95
C ALA A 191 -4.95 -28.98 -3.30
N PHE A 192 -3.64 -29.23 -3.44
CA PHE A 192 -2.82 -28.75 -4.55
C PHE A 192 -2.07 -29.85 -5.31
N GLY A 193 -2.10 -31.08 -4.84
CA GLY A 193 -1.40 -32.22 -5.46
C GLY A 193 0.11 -32.23 -5.23
N ASP A 194 0.66 -31.23 -4.54
CA ASP A 194 2.08 -31.06 -4.21
C ASP A 194 2.26 -31.16 -2.70
N ASP A 195 3.35 -31.73 -2.22
CA ASP A 195 3.70 -31.86 -0.80
C ASP A 195 5.00 -31.14 -0.43
N THR A 196 5.41 -30.22 -1.26
CA THR A 196 6.59 -29.36 -1.05
C THR A 196 6.33 -28.35 0.05
N MET A 197 7.16 -28.39 1.10
CA MET A 197 7.03 -27.51 2.26
C MET A 197 8.26 -26.60 2.41
N TYR A 198 8.05 -25.43 3.01
CA TYR A 198 9.07 -24.50 3.48
C TYR A 198 8.85 -24.20 4.97
N ILE A 199 9.91 -23.87 5.65
CA ILE A 199 9.88 -23.50 7.07
C ILE A 199 10.45 -22.10 7.20
N GLU A 200 9.74 -21.23 7.92
CA GLU A 200 10.18 -19.87 8.19
C GLU A 200 9.99 -19.54 9.69
N HIS A 201 10.76 -18.59 10.17
CA HIS A 201 10.51 -17.99 11.48
C HIS A 201 9.09 -17.41 11.52
N PHE A 202 8.34 -17.74 12.56
CA PHE A 202 7.01 -17.18 12.76
C PHE A 202 7.11 -15.86 13.50
N VAL A 203 6.92 -14.77 12.78
CA VAL A 203 6.94 -13.42 13.35
C VAL A 203 5.64 -13.21 14.13
N GLN A 204 5.75 -13.12 15.46
CA GLN A 204 4.59 -13.02 16.36
C GLN A 204 4.21 -11.56 16.58
N HIS A 205 2.92 -11.26 16.46
CA HIS A 205 2.36 -9.93 16.74
C HIS A 205 3.19 -8.77 16.16
N PRO A 206 3.55 -8.82 14.87
CA PRO A 206 4.39 -7.79 14.30
C PRO A 206 3.61 -6.51 14.01
N LYS A 207 4.33 -5.39 14.03
CA LYS A 207 3.87 -4.19 13.35
C LYS A 207 4.19 -4.27 11.86
N HIS A 208 3.30 -3.73 11.04
CA HIS A 208 3.54 -3.49 9.63
C HIS A 208 4.11 -2.07 9.48
N ILE A 209 5.40 -1.99 9.29
CA ILE A 209 6.12 -0.72 9.13
C ILE A 209 6.67 -0.64 7.72
N GLU A 210 6.47 0.49 7.07
CA GLU A 210 6.93 0.69 5.71
C GLU A 210 7.70 1.99 5.55
N PHE A 211 8.68 2.01 4.65
CA PHE A 211 9.51 3.17 4.37
C PHE A 211 9.26 3.68 2.96
N GLN A 212 8.88 4.95 2.85
CA GLN A 212 8.77 5.61 1.56
C GLN A 212 10.15 5.83 0.95
N ILE A 213 10.34 5.37 -0.27
CA ILE A 213 11.55 5.58 -1.07
C ILE A 213 11.25 6.53 -2.22
N MET A 214 12.21 7.42 -2.48
CA MET A 214 12.32 8.18 -3.72
C MET A 214 13.72 7.97 -4.30
N ALA A 215 13.78 7.65 -5.59
CA ALA A 215 15.05 7.39 -6.27
C ALA A 215 15.06 7.99 -7.67
N ASP A 216 16.17 8.57 -8.10
CA ASP A 216 16.35 9.08 -9.44
C ASP A 216 17.27 8.19 -10.29
N LYS A 217 17.25 8.39 -11.60
CA LYS A 217 18.09 7.64 -12.55
C LYS A 217 19.60 7.87 -12.41
N TYR A 218 20.00 8.81 -11.55
CA TYR A 218 21.41 9.14 -11.30
C TYR A 218 21.99 8.40 -10.10
N GLY A 219 21.20 7.51 -9.48
CA GLY A 219 21.60 6.70 -8.33
C GLY A 219 21.41 7.36 -6.97
N ASN A 220 20.76 8.52 -6.91
CA ASN A 220 20.34 9.09 -5.64
C ASN A 220 19.12 8.32 -5.14
N VAL A 221 19.20 7.85 -3.90
CA VAL A 221 18.12 7.09 -3.23
C VAL A 221 17.97 7.66 -1.82
N VAL A 222 16.76 8.10 -1.50
CA VAL A 222 16.40 8.73 -0.23
C VAL A 222 15.18 8.03 0.36
N HIS A 223 15.17 7.80 1.68
CA HIS A 223 13.96 7.42 2.38
C HIS A 223 13.31 8.64 3.06
N LEU A 224 11.99 8.69 3.07
CA LEU A 224 11.20 9.78 3.62
C LEU A 224 10.56 9.44 4.98
N GLY A 225 11.20 8.55 5.73
CA GLY A 225 10.66 8.06 6.99
C GLY A 225 9.66 6.92 6.81
N GLU A 226 9.14 6.49 7.96
CA GLU A 226 8.24 5.36 8.04
C GLU A 226 6.77 5.76 8.19
N ARG A 227 5.92 4.82 7.82
CA ARG A 227 4.50 4.76 8.16
C ARG A 227 4.21 3.49 8.98
N ASP A 228 3.35 3.61 9.96
CA ASP A 228 2.77 2.45 10.68
C ASP A 228 1.41 2.11 10.04
N CYS A 229 1.33 0.96 9.41
CA CYS A 229 0.17 0.45 8.71
C CYS A 229 -0.43 -0.79 9.40
N SER A 230 -0.20 -0.94 10.70
CA SER A 230 -0.60 -2.13 11.46
C SER A 230 -2.11 -2.22 11.70
N VAL A 231 -2.84 -1.11 11.65
CA VAL A 231 -4.31 -1.13 11.76
C VAL A 231 -4.91 -1.57 10.44
N GLN A 232 -5.14 -2.86 10.32
CA GLN A 232 -5.61 -3.49 9.09
C GLN A 232 -6.61 -4.62 9.37
N ARG A 233 -7.49 -4.87 8.42
CA ARG A 233 -8.45 -5.96 8.45
C ARG A 233 -8.27 -6.84 7.21
N ASN A 234 -8.07 -8.13 7.39
CA ASN A 234 -7.83 -9.07 6.27
C ASN A 234 -6.73 -8.58 5.31
N HIS A 235 -5.64 -8.03 5.85
CA HIS A 235 -4.52 -7.42 5.12
C HIS A 235 -4.88 -6.15 4.32
N GLN A 236 -6.03 -5.54 4.57
CA GLN A 236 -6.41 -4.23 4.05
C GLN A 236 -6.17 -3.17 5.13
N LYS A 237 -5.30 -2.23 4.85
CA LYS A 237 -4.96 -1.10 5.73
C LYS A 237 -6.21 -0.22 5.92
N MET A 238 -6.45 0.24 7.13
CA MET A 238 -7.62 1.05 7.50
C MET A 238 -7.23 2.41 8.06
N ILE A 239 -6.23 2.42 8.95
CA ILE A 239 -5.65 3.62 9.54
C ILE A 239 -4.14 3.52 9.43
N GLU A 240 -3.53 4.58 8.91
CA GLU A 240 -2.09 4.71 8.78
C GLU A 240 -1.60 5.96 9.49
N GLU A 241 -0.42 5.89 10.07
CA GLU A 241 0.18 7.04 10.74
C GLU A 241 1.67 7.21 10.45
N SER A 242 2.15 8.42 10.48
CA SER A 242 3.57 8.77 10.36
C SER A 242 3.92 9.91 11.32
N PRO A 243 5.07 9.81 12.02
CA PRO A 243 5.91 8.61 12.19
C PRO A 243 5.28 7.56 13.10
N CYS A 244 5.83 6.34 13.13
CA CYS A 244 5.38 5.29 14.06
C CYS A 244 5.65 5.69 15.51
N ALA A 245 4.64 5.49 16.38
CA ALA A 245 4.69 5.92 17.79
C ALA A 245 5.73 5.20 18.66
N VAL A 246 6.11 3.97 18.30
CA VAL A 246 6.93 3.08 19.15
C VAL A 246 8.34 2.86 18.61
N ILE A 247 8.69 3.43 17.45
CA ILE A 247 10.02 3.30 16.86
C ILE A 247 10.94 4.39 17.41
N SER A 248 12.08 3.98 18.00
CA SER A 248 13.14 4.92 18.42
C SER A 248 13.88 5.50 17.20
N ASP A 249 14.51 6.66 17.37
CA ASP A 249 15.29 7.28 16.28
C ASP A 249 16.43 6.37 15.79
N GLU A 250 17.05 5.58 16.68
CA GLU A 250 18.07 4.60 16.30
C GLU A 250 17.48 3.49 15.41
N LEU A 251 16.33 2.93 15.79
CA LEU A 251 15.68 1.89 15.01
C LEU A 251 15.18 2.45 13.67
N ARG A 252 14.59 3.64 13.66
CA ARG A 252 14.20 4.36 12.42
C ARG A 252 15.38 4.50 11.46
N ARG A 253 16.53 4.93 11.96
CA ARG A 253 17.74 5.05 11.15
C ARG A 253 18.17 3.70 10.58
N LYS A 254 18.22 2.64 11.39
CA LYS A 254 18.59 1.28 10.93
C LYS A 254 17.64 0.75 9.86
N MET A 255 16.35 0.91 10.06
CA MET A 255 15.33 0.47 9.09
C MET A 255 15.38 1.31 7.81
N GLY A 256 15.54 2.62 7.92
CA GLY A 256 15.72 3.53 6.78
C GLY A 256 16.95 3.20 5.94
N GLU A 257 18.10 2.94 6.59
CA GLU A 257 19.33 2.48 5.90
C GLU A 257 19.10 1.14 5.18
N ALA A 258 18.36 0.21 5.79
CA ALA A 258 18.00 -1.05 5.16
C ALA A 258 17.07 -0.84 3.95
N ALA A 259 16.11 0.08 4.05
CA ALA A 259 15.22 0.43 2.95
C ALA A 259 15.97 1.07 1.76
N VAL A 260 16.88 2.00 2.02
CA VAL A 260 17.75 2.59 0.99
C VAL A 260 18.64 1.53 0.34
N LYS A 261 19.21 0.62 1.15
CA LYS A 261 20.03 -0.50 0.66
C LYS A 261 19.22 -1.43 -0.25
N ALA A 262 17.98 -1.74 0.12
CA ALA A 262 17.05 -2.54 -0.68
C ALA A 262 16.76 -1.88 -2.04
N ALA A 263 16.42 -0.60 -2.04
CA ALA A 263 16.13 0.14 -3.27
C ALA A 263 17.35 0.26 -4.20
N LYS A 264 18.55 0.50 -3.65
CA LYS A 264 19.81 0.50 -4.41
C LYS A 264 20.10 -0.86 -5.03
N ALA A 265 19.95 -1.95 -4.28
CA ALA A 265 20.16 -3.31 -4.79
C ALA A 265 19.17 -3.68 -5.90
N ALA A 266 17.97 -3.13 -5.84
CA ALA A 266 16.97 -3.27 -6.88
C ALA A 266 17.18 -2.35 -8.10
N HIS A 267 18.17 -1.43 -8.08
CA HIS A 267 18.30 -0.36 -9.07
C HIS A 267 17.00 0.40 -9.28
N TYR A 268 16.36 0.74 -8.16
CA TYR A 268 15.04 1.34 -8.16
C TYR A 268 15.06 2.78 -8.64
N GLU A 269 14.02 3.17 -9.37
CA GLU A 269 13.77 4.54 -9.81
C GLU A 269 12.33 4.93 -9.50
N ASN A 270 12.07 6.20 -9.23
CA ASN A 270 10.80 6.81 -8.90
C ASN A 270 10.35 6.51 -7.46
N ALA A 271 9.05 6.65 -7.16
CA ALA A 271 8.49 6.38 -5.83
C ALA A 271 8.26 4.89 -5.62
N GLY A 272 8.66 4.39 -4.47
CA GLY A 272 8.39 3.02 -4.05
C GLY A 272 8.35 2.92 -2.54
N THR A 273 7.93 1.77 -2.03
CA THR A 273 7.80 1.54 -0.60
C THR A 273 8.38 0.19 -0.22
N ILE A 274 9.26 0.19 0.79
CA ILE A 274 9.80 -1.03 1.38
C ILE A 274 8.99 -1.37 2.62
N GLU A 275 8.33 -2.50 2.62
CA GLU A 275 7.52 -2.99 3.73
C GLU A 275 8.32 -3.96 4.61
N PHE A 276 8.19 -3.78 5.94
CA PHE A 276 8.83 -4.60 6.96
C PHE A 276 7.81 -5.10 7.98
N LEU A 277 8.07 -6.30 8.49
CA LEU A 277 7.49 -6.78 9.75
C LEU A 277 8.44 -6.43 10.88
N LEU A 278 7.94 -5.72 11.90
CA LEU A 278 8.69 -5.30 13.07
C LEU A 278 8.17 -6.01 14.32
N GLU A 279 9.03 -6.78 14.98
CA GLU A 279 8.74 -7.42 16.27
C GLU A 279 8.88 -6.44 17.43
N LYS A 280 8.23 -6.75 18.56
CA LYS A 280 8.40 -6.02 19.83
C LYS A 280 9.86 -6.02 20.34
N SER A 281 10.65 -7.00 19.92
CA SER A 281 12.11 -7.10 20.20
C SER A 281 12.96 -6.03 19.49
N GLY A 282 12.39 -5.31 18.52
CA GLY A 282 13.11 -4.42 17.63
C GLY A 282 13.76 -5.10 16.43
N LYS A 283 13.62 -6.42 16.28
CA LYS A 283 14.00 -7.12 15.04
C LYS A 283 12.99 -6.82 13.96
N PHE A 284 13.47 -6.59 12.74
CA PHE A 284 12.63 -6.33 11.60
C PHE A 284 13.06 -7.13 10.38
N TYR A 285 12.11 -7.43 9.51
CA TYR A 285 12.32 -8.28 8.35
C TYR A 285 11.63 -7.70 7.13
N PHE A 286 12.32 -7.70 6.01
CA PHE A 286 11.75 -7.33 4.71
C PHE A 286 10.58 -8.26 4.38
N MET A 287 9.48 -7.66 3.97
CA MET A 287 8.27 -8.36 3.52
C MET A 287 8.14 -8.28 2.01
N GLU A 288 8.03 -7.07 1.48
CA GLU A 288 7.93 -6.83 0.04
C GLU A 288 8.31 -5.38 -0.32
N MET A 289 8.43 -5.11 -1.60
CA MET A 289 8.56 -3.76 -2.14
C MET A 289 7.42 -3.48 -3.10
N ASN A 290 6.68 -2.42 -2.84
CA ASN A 290 5.67 -1.91 -3.76
C ASN A 290 6.32 -0.93 -4.74
N THR A 291 6.18 -1.22 -6.03
CA THR A 291 6.86 -0.50 -7.12
C THR A 291 6.01 0.65 -7.67
N ARG A 292 5.35 1.38 -6.79
CA ARG A 292 4.39 2.45 -7.09
C ARG A 292 4.22 3.38 -5.90
N ILE A 293 3.47 4.45 -6.11
CA ILE A 293 2.94 5.25 -4.99
C ILE A 293 1.92 4.42 -4.18
N GLN A 294 1.87 4.63 -2.88
CA GLN A 294 0.91 3.99 -1.97
C GLN A 294 -0.31 4.89 -1.73
N VAL A 295 -1.44 4.28 -1.29
CA VAL A 295 -2.65 5.01 -0.88
C VAL A 295 -2.31 6.02 0.20
N GLU A 296 -1.56 5.60 1.22
CA GLU A 296 -1.19 6.30 2.45
C GLU A 296 -0.01 7.29 2.29
N HIS A 297 0.39 7.61 1.06
CA HIS A 297 1.45 8.61 0.82
C HIS A 297 1.19 9.99 1.46
N PRO A 298 -0.07 10.44 1.65
CA PRO A 298 -0.34 11.75 2.23
C PRO A 298 0.20 11.95 3.64
N VAL A 299 0.28 10.91 4.49
CA VAL A 299 0.84 11.07 5.84
C VAL A 299 2.34 11.39 5.78
N THR A 300 3.06 10.80 4.82
CA THR A 300 4.48 11.13 4.57
C THR A 300 4.63 12.55 4.04
N GLU A 301 3.78 12.97 3.10
CA GLU A 301 3.80 14.35 2.59
C GLU A 301 3.62 15.38 3.70
N TRP A 302 2.72 15.13 4.65
CA TRP A 302 2.46 16.02 5.76
C TRP A 302 3.66 16.17 6.72
N VAL A 303 4.30 15.06 7.09
CA VAL A 303 5.40 15.09 8.06
C VAL A 303 6.73 15.54 7.46
N THR A 304 6.89 15.42 6.14
CA THR A 304 8.13 15.82 5.43
C THR A 304 8.03 17.15 4.70
N GLY A 305 6.80 17.57 4.33
CA GLY A 305 6.57 18.72 3.46
C GLY A 305 6.89 18.49 1.99
N ILE A 306 7.15 17.24 1.58
CA ILE A 306 7.52 16.87 0.20
C ILE A 306 6.27 16.35 -0.54
N ASP A 307 5.95 16.92 -1.70
CA ASP A 307 4.88 16.45 -2.59
C ASP A 307 5.38 15.28 -3.45
N LEU A 308 4.98 14.06 -3.10
CA LEU A 308 5.46 12.84 -3.73
C LEU A 308 5.03 12.70 -5.20
N ILE A 309 3.83 13.13 -5.53
CA ILE A 309 3.32 13.06 -6.91
C ILE A 309 4.11 14.01 -7.82
N LYS A 310 4.40 15.23 -7.34
CA LYS A 310 5.23 16.17 -8.11
C LYS A 310 6.66 15.64 -8.30
N GLU A 311 7.23 15.02 -7.25
CA GLU A 311 8.56 14.42 -7.36
C GLU A 311 8.58 13.23 -8.34
N GLN A 312 7.53 12.39 -8.35
CA GLN A 312 7.40 11.31 -9.34
C GLN A 312 7.46 11.85 -10.78
N ILE A 313 6.73 12.93 -11.04
CA ILE A 313 6.68 13.56 -12.37
C ILE A 313 8.05 14.18 -12.73
N ARG A 314 8.71 14.87 -11.78
CA ARG A 314 10.05 15.45 -12.00
C ARG A 314 11.09 14.39 -12.32
N ILE A 315 11.11 13.29 -11.56
CA ILE A 315 12.03 12.18 -11.79
C ILE A 315 11.78 11.56 -13.18
N ALA A 316 10.53 11.31 -13.53
CA ALA A 316 10.16 10.76 -14.83
C ALA A 316 10.53 11.72 -16.00
N ASP A 317 10.48 13.03 -15.78
CA ASP A 317 10.99 14.05 -16.70
C ASP A 317 12.54 14.09 -16.78
N GLY A 318 13.22 13.22 -16.06
CA GLY A 318 14.66 13.09 -16.07
C GLY A 318 15.42 14.04 -15.15
N GLN A 319 14.74 14.67 -14.22
CA GLN A 319 15.37 15.55 -13.22
C GLN A 319 15.97 14.72 -12.07
N ARG A 320 16.94 15.32 -11.36
CA ARG A 320 17.45 14.77 -10.11
C ARG A 320 16.43 15.00 -9.00
N LEU A 321 16.52 14.19 -7.94
CA LEU A 321 15.81 14.48 -6.69
C LEU A 321 16.06 15.93 -6.26
N SER A 322 15.00 16.62 -5.85
CA SER A 322 15.06 18.01 -5.41
C SER A 322 15.60 18.18 -3.97
N PHE A 323 15.89 17.07 -3.29
CA PHE A 323 16.35 17.01 -1.90
C PHE A 323 17.33 15.85 -1.70
N THR A 324 18.13 15.95 -0.64
CA THR A 324 19.04 14.91 -0.15
C THR A 324 18.47 14.24 1.11
N GLN A 325 19.14 13.21 1.64
CA GLN A 325 18.71 12.55 2.88
C GLN A 325 18.77 13.51 4.08
N GLU A 326 19.73 14.42 4.09
CA GLU A 326 19.91 15.40 5.17
C GLU A 326 18.81 16.46 5.21
N ASP A 327 18.14 16.69 4.08
CA ASP A 327 17.02 17.64 3.98
C ASP A 327 15.72 17.06 4.53
N VAL A 328 15.61 15.72 4.59
CA VAL A 328 14.40 15.03 5.07
C VAL A 328 14.32 15.12 6.59
N LYS A 329 13.30 15.82 7.07
CA LYS A 329 13.01 15.96 8.50
C LYS A 329 11.55 15.60 8.76
N LEU A 330 11.34 14.66 9.67
CA LEU A 330 9.99 14.33 10.12
C LEU A 330 9.56 15.33 11.18
N THR A 331 8.49 16.07 10.92
CA THR A 331 7.95 17.06 11.84
C THR A 331 6.49 16.77 12.13
N GLY A 332 6.09 16.88 13.41
CA GLY A 332 4.70 16.61 13.80
C GLY A 332 4.28 15.16 13.68
N HIS A 333 2.99 14.94 13.49
CA HIS A 333 2.39 13.62 13.35
C HIS A 333 1.16 13.70 12.45
N ALA A 334 1.07 12.78 11.50
CA ALA A 334 -0.07 12.67 10.59
C ALA A 334 -0.77 11.32 10.76
N ILE A 335 -2.09 11.31 10.64
CA ILE A 335 -2.92 10.10 10.65
C ILE A 335 -3.83 10.18 9.42
N GLU A 336 -3.97 9.07 8.72
CA GLU A 336 -4.92 8.88 7.62
C GLU A 336 -5.95 7.83 8.03
N CYS A 337 -7.23 8.09 7.73
CA CYS A 337 -8.33 7.13 7.81
C CYS A 337 -8.91 6.93 6.42
N ARG A 338 -9.01 5.69 5.97
CA ARG A 338 -9.65 5.35 4.69
C ARG A 338 -11.16 5.26 4.87
N ILE A 339 -11.90 6.16 4.26
CA ILE A 339 -13.35 6.17 4.27
C ILE A 339 -13.86 5.30 3.12
N ASN A 340 -14.49 4.18 3.47
CA ASN A 340 -14.98 3.19 2.51
C ASN A 340 -16.52 3.09 2.54
N ALA A 341 -17.11 2.85 1.37
CA ALA A 341 -18.52 2.48 1.22
C ALA A 341 -18.73 1.02 1.62
N GLU A 342 -18.82 0.75 2.93
CA GLU A 342 -18.97 -0.58 3.50
C GLU A 342 -19.70 -0.54 4.84
N ASN A 343 -20.36 -1.64 5.19
CA ASN A 343 -21.11 -1.74 6.45
C ASN A 343 -20.36 -2.64 7.45
N PRO A 344 -19.72 -2.08 8.49
CA PRO A 344 -19.01 -2.84 9.53
C PRO A 344 -19.87 -3.85 10.27
N GLU A 345 -21.16 -3.54 10.53
CA GLU A 345 -22.10 -4.43 11.22
C GLU A 345 -22.46 -5.66 10.36
N LYS A 346 -22.37 -5.53 9.02
CA LYS A 346 -22.59 -6.60 8.05
C LYS A 346 -21.27 -7.19 7.53
N ASN A 347 -20.29 -7.34 8.42
CA ASN A 347 -18.97 -7.90 8.10
C ASN A 347 -18.22 -7.14 6.97
N PHE A 348 -18.33 -5.78 6.98
CA PHE A 348 -17.70 -4.90 5.99
C PHE A 348 -18.12 -5.17 4.54
N ARG A 349 -19.39 -5.57 4.38
CA ARG A 349 -19.96 -5.76 3.05
C ARG A 349 -19.95 -4.43 2.30
N PRO A 350 -19.44 -4.38 1.05
CA PRO A 350 -19.50 -3.19 0.20
C PRO A 350 -20.94 -2.69 0.02
N CYS A 351 -21.12 -1.37 0.08
CA CYS A 351 -22.40 -0.67 -0.02
C CYS A 351 -22.37 0.34 -1.18
N PRO A 352 -22.38 -0.11 -2.45
CA PRO A 352 -22.54 0.80 -3.59
C PRO A 352 -23.90 1.47 -3.54
N GLY A 353 -23.99 2.69 -4.07
CA GLY A 353 -25.24 3.45 -4.06
C GLY A 353 -25.01 4.94 -4.34
N THR A 354 -26.06 5.73 -4.29
CA THR A 354 -25.98 7.17 -4.54
C THR A 354 -25.84 7.93 -3.24
N ILE A 355 -24.82 8.78 -3.14
CA ILE A 355 -24.65 9.72 -2.04
C ILE A 355 -25.67 10.84 -2.21
N THR A 356 -26.64 10.90 -1.29
CA THR A 356 -27.73 11.88 -1.36
C THR A 356 -27.31 13.23 -0.80
N ASP A 357 -26.54 13.22 0.29
CA ASP A 357 -25.96 14.41 0.89
C ASP A 357 -24.61 14.09 1.51
N MET A 358 -23.73 15.09 1.59
CA MET A 358 -22.43 14.93 2.23
C MET A 358 -21.87 16.24 2.78
N TYR A 359 -21.18 16.13 3.90
CA TYR A 359 -20.30 17.15 4.43
C TYR A 359 -18.95 16.52 4.79
N LEU A 360 -17.88 17.13 4.32
CA LEU A 360 -16.52 16.72 4.64
C LEU A 360 -15.84 17.81 5.47
N PRO A 361 -15.18 17.45 6.59
CA PRO A 361 -14.57 18.42 7.50
C PRO A 361 -13.40 19.16 6.84
N GLY A 362 -13.10 20.33 7.36
CA GLY A 362 -11.98 21.16 6.93
C GLY A 362 -11.27 21.81 8.11
N GLY A 363 -10.38 22.73 7.82
CA GLY A 363 -9.64 23.50 8.83
C GLY A 363 -8.16 23.23 8.84
N LYS A 364 -7.44 23.87 9.80
CA LYS A 364 -5.99 23.80 9.86
C LYS A 364 -5.49 22.38 10.16
N GLY A 365 -4.75 21.80 9.22
CA GLY A 365 -4.19 20.46 9.34
C GLY A 365 -5.21 19.34 9.13
N VAL A 366 -6.27 19.59 8.36
CA VAL A 366 -7.20 18.60 7.82
C VAL A 366 -7.10 18.62 6.31
N ARG A 367 -6.87 17.46 5.71
CA ARG A 367 -6.83 17.24 4.26
C ARG A 367 -7.77 16.10 3.89
N ILE A 368 -8.45 16.26 2.78
CA ILE A 368 -9.28 15.21 2.22
C ILE A 368 -8.88 14.98 0.77
N ASP A 369 -8.47 13.76 0.48
CA ASP A 369 -8.27 13.27 -0.87
C ASP A 369 -9.48 12.42 -1.25
N SER A 370 -10.29 12.91 -2.19
CA SER A 370 -11.57 12.32 -2.52
C SER A 370 -11.96 12.61 -3.97
N ALA A 371 -12.86 11.77 -4.49
CA ALA A 371 -13.51 11.96 -5.79
C ALA A 371 -15.04 11.93 -5.71
N ILE A 372 -15.61 11.94 -4.49
CA ILE A 372 -17.07 11.91 -4.29
C ILE A 372 -17.65 13.33 -4.16
N TYR A 373 -18.93 13.45 -4.43
CA TYR A 373 -19.73 14.66 -4.29
C TYR A 373 -21.20 14.28 -4.08
N SER A 374 -22.02 15.20 -3.60
CA SER A 374 -23.47 14.97 -3.46
C SER A 374 -24.11 14.67 -4.82
N GLY A 375 -24.84 13.56 -4.90
CA GLY A 375 -25.39 13.02 -6.15
C GLY A 375 -24.49 12.00 -6.86
N TYR A 376 -23.23 11.79 -6.41
CA TYR A 376 -22.36 10.78 -6.99
C TYR A 376 -22.87 9.37 -6.68
N THR A 377 -22.91 8.52 -7.70
CA THR A 377 -23.22 7.10 -7.55
C THR A 377 -21.94 6.27 -7.48
N VAL A 378 -21.71 5.64 -6.32
CA VAL A 378 -20.59 4.72 -6.12
C VAL A 378 -20.81 3.45 -6.91
N PRO A 379 -19.99 3.15 -7.95
CA PRO A 379 -20.22 2.00 -8.81
C PRO A 379 -19.81 0.69 -8.09
N PRO A 380 -20.48 -0.44 -8.37
CA PRO A 380 -20.18 -1.73 -7.74
C PRO A 380 -19.00 -2.48 -8.40
N TYR A 381 -18.34 -1.88 -9.38
CA TYR A 381 -17.33 -2.53 -10.23
C TYR A 381 -15.90 -2.38 -9.72
N TYR A 382 -15.64 -1.46 -8.81
CA TYR A 382 -14.31 -1.05 -8.38
C TYR A 382 -14.17 -1.10 -6.87
N ASP A 383 -12.98 -0.74 -6.37
CA ASP A 383 -12.74 -0.58 -4.94
C ASP A 383 -13.75 0.40 -4.32
N ASN A 384 -14.13 0.13 -3.07
CA ASN A 384 -15.16 0.86 -2.35
C ASN A 384 -14.63 2.08 -1.58
N MET A 385 -13.36 2.44 -1.74
CA MET A 385 -12.79 3.62 -1.08
C MET A 385 -13.35 4.91 -1.68
N LEU A 386 -13.94 5.74 -0.81
CA LEU A 386 -14.58 7.01 -1.14
C LEU A 386 -13.64 8.20 -0.97
N ALA A 387 -12.89 8.18 0.11
CA ALA A 387 -12.02 9.27 0.51
C ALA A 387 -10.92 8.80 1.46
N LYS A 388 -9.86 9.59 1.54
CA LYS A 388 -8.88 9.56 2.62
C LYS A 388 -9.06 10.83 3.43
N LEU A 389 -9.31 10.69 4.72
CA LEU A 389 -9.30 11.78 5.68
C LEU A 389 -7.94 11.78 6.37
N ILE A 390 -7.18 12.83 6.19
CA ILE A 390 -5.83 12.96 6.71
C ILE A 390 -5.77 14.15 7.66
N VAL A 391 -5.20 13.96 8.84
CA VAL A 391 -4.96 15.03 9.78
C VAL A 391 -3.49 15.16 10.10
N PHE A 392 -3.07 16.40 10.41
CA PHE A 392 -1.72 16.72 10.85
C PHE A 392 -1.77 17.57 12.11
N ALA A 393 -0.91 17.24 13.08
CA ALA A 393 -0.76 17.99 14.32
C ALA A 393 0.70 17.98 14.81
N LYS A 394 0.96 18.71 15.89
CA LYS A 394 2.29 18.86 16.48
C LYS A 394 2.83 17.52 17.04
N ASN A 395 1.96 16.67 17.53
CA ASN A 395 2.28 15.39 18.12
C ASN A 395 1.10 14.41 17.93
N ARG A 396 1.34 13.11 18.22
CA ARG A 396 0.37 12.03 18.05
C ARG A 396 -0.94 12.25 18.83
N THR A 397 -0.85 12.68 20.08
CA THR A 397 -2.04 12.91 20.91
C THR A 397 -2.95 13.98 20.33
N GLU A 398 -2.38 15.06 19.83
CA GLU A 398 -3.13 16.13 19.15
C GLU A 398 -3.68 15.63 17.80
N ALA A 399 -2.92 14.80 17.06
CA ALA A 399 -3.38 14.22 15.80
C ALA A 399 -4.58 13.27 16.02
N ILE A 400 -4.54 12.41 17.03
CA ILE A 400 -5.65 11.53 17.41
C ILE A 400 -6.90 12.36 17.72
N ARG A 401 -6.80 13.37 18.59
CA ARG A 401 -7.93 14.24 18.93
C ARG A 401 -8.49 14.98 17.72
N LYS A 402 -7.63 15.44 16.84
CA LYS A 402 -8.02 16.09 15.59
C LYS A 402 -8.74 15.13 14.67
N MET A 403 -8.28 13.89 14.54
CA MET A 403 -8.93 12.87 13.72
C MET A 403 -10.29 12.48 14.30
N GLN A 404 -10.41 12.34 15.63
CA GLN A 404 -11.68 12.13 16.31
C GLN A 404 -12.68 13.25 16.01
N SER A 405 -12.23 14.51 16.12
CA SER A 405 -13.08 15.66 15.77
C SER A 405 -13.48 15.64 14.30
N ALA A 406 -12.53 15.41 13.40
CA ALA A 406 -12.79 15.42 11.97
C ALA A 406 -13.74 14.27 11.54
N LEU A 407 -13.54 13.05 12.06
CA LEU A 407 -14.46 11.93 11.78
C LEU A 407 -15.87 12.20 12.31
N GLY A 408 -15.99 12.84 13.49
CA GLY A 408 -17.29 13.24 14.05
C GLY A 408 -18.05 14.30 13.23
N GLU A 409 -17.36 14.98 12.32
CA GLU A 409 -17.97 15.95 11.41
C GLU A 409 -18.31 15.37 10.02
N VAL A 410 -17.82 14.17 9.67
CA VAL A 410 -18.10 13.55 8.37
C VAL A 410 -19.56 13.15 8.27
N ILE A 411 -20.25 13.66 7.28
CA ILE A 411 -21.61 13.25 6.92
C ILE A 411 -21.56 12.69 5.50
N ILE A 412 -22.00 11.45 5.32
CA ILE A 412 -22.22 10.81 4.02
C ILE A 412 -23.52 10.05 4.10
N GLU A 413 -24.55 10.53 3.43
CA GLU A 413 -25.88 9.93 3.44
C GLU A 413 -26.18 9.19 2.14
N GLY A 414 -27.10 8.23 2.20
CA GLY A 414 -27.53 7.40 1.06
C GLY A 414 -26.77 6.08 0.92
N ILE A 415 -25.64 5.92 1.59
CA ILE A 415 -24.84 4.70 1.63
C ILE A 415 -24.28 4.45 3.03
N ASP A 416 -23.97 3.19 3.37
CA ASP A 416 -23.24 2.88 4.59
C ASP A 416 -21.74 3.12 4.41
N THR A 417 -21.07 3.58 5.46
CA THR A 417 -19.61 3.80 5.49
C THR A 417 -18.98 3.24 6.77
N ASN A 418 -17.66 3.13 6.79
CA ASN A 418 -16.88 2.68 7.95
C ASN A 418 -16.48 3.83 8.91
N VAL A 419 -17.03 5.02 8.78
CA VAL A 419 -16.65 6.22 9.57
C VAL A 419 -16.76 5.97 11.06
N ASP A 420 -17.93 5.49 11.55
CA ASP A 420 -18.16 5.24 12.97
C ASP A 420 -17.20 4.17 13.52
N TYR A 421 -16.91 3.14 12.75
CA TYR A 421 -15.97 2.09 13.15
C TYR A 421 -14.55 2.65 13.32
N GLN A 422 -14.11 3.55 12.43
CA GLN A 422 -12.83 4.24 12.56
C GLN A 422 -12.81 5.16 13.79
N TYR A 423 -13.91 5.86 14.04
CA TYR A 423 -14.06 6.68 15.24
C TYR A 423 -13.88 5.86 16.52
N ASP A 424 -14.47 4.67 16.59
CA ASP A 424 -14.34 3.74 17.71
C ASP A 424 -12.90 3.21 17.88
N ILE A 425 -12.19 2.97 16.78
CA ILE A 425 -10.76 2.58 16.84
C ILE A 425 -9.92 3.68 17.49
N LEU A 426 -10.16 4.94 17.14
CA LEU A 426 -9.39 6.06 17.70
C LEU A 426 -9.68 6.32 19.20
N HIS A 427 -10.77 5.78 19.72
CA HIS A 427 -11.09 5.81 21.16
C HIS A 427 -10.59 4.58 21.91
N ASP A 428 -10.10 3.57 21.21
CA ASP A 428 -9.54 2.38 21.83
C ASP A 428 -8.24 2.69 22.59
N SER A 429 -8.15 2.25 23.83
CA SER A 429 -6.98 2.53 24.70
C SER A 429 -5.69 1.93 24.19
N LYS A 430 -5.72 0.75 23.55
CA LYS A 430 -4.54 0.15 22.91
C LYS A 430 -4.05 1.00 21.75
N TYR A 431 -4.98 1.48 20.89
CA TYR A 431 -4.64 2.38 19.79
C TYR A 431 -4.01 3.68 20.31
N GLN A 432 -4.64 4.32 21.31
CA GLN A 432 -4.12 5.56 21.90
C GLN A 432 -2.73 5.39 22.51
N ALA A 433 -2.48 4.24 23.15
CA ALA A 433 -1.18 3.90 23.73
C ALA A 433 -0.10 3.53 22.67
N GLY A 434 -0.48 3.27 21.42
CA GLY A 434 0.42 2.73 20.39
C GLY A 434 0.71 1.24 20.53
N ASP A 435 0.02 0.55 21.45
CA ASP A 435 0.18 -0.89 21.71
C ASP A 435 -0.80 -1.72 20.85
N PHE A 436 -0.57 -1.73 19.57
CA PHE A 436 -1.31 -2.50 18.58
C PHE A 436 -0.35 -3.11 17.53
N ASP A 437 -0.79 -4.15 16.88
CA ASP A 437 -0.10 -4.88 15.83
C ASP A 437 -1.08 -5.25 14.70
N ILE A 438 -0.66 -6.07 13.73
CA ILE A 438 -1.51 -6.46 12.59
C ILE A 438 -2.74 -7.30 12.98
N GLU A 439 -2.80 -7.85 14.20
CA GLU A 439 -3.92 -8.65 14.70
C GLU A 439 -4.94 -7.81 15.48
N PHE A 440 -4.66 -6.54 15.74
CA PHE A 440 -5.47 -5.63 16.57
C PHE A 440 -6.95 -5.62 16.19
N ILE A 441 -7.29 -5.50 14.92
CA ILE A 441 -8.69 -5.48 14.45
C ILE A 441 -9.35 -6.85 14.63
N ALA A 442 -8.63 -7.94 14.31
CA ALA A 442 -9.16 -9.30 14.48
C ALA A 442 -9.45 -9.62 15.96
N GLU A 443 -8.58 -9.19 16.88
CA GLU A 443 -8.80 -9.32 18.32
C GLU A 443 -10.01 -8.51 18.80
N LYS A 444 -10.17 -7.26 18.28
CA LYS A 444 -11.30 -6.40 18.60
C LYS A 444 -12.64 -7.01 18.12
N GLU A 445 -12.68 -7.51 16.88
CA GLU A 445 -13.86 -8.20 16.33
C GLU A 445 -14.18 -9.49 17.12
N ALA A 446 -13.18 -10.27 17.52
CA ALA A 446 -13.40 -11.48 18.29
C ALA A 446 -14.04 -11.20 19.66
N LYS A 447 -13.61 -10.14 20.35
CA LYS A 447 -14.21 -9.70 21.62
C LYS A 447 -15.66 -9.25 21.46
N ASN A 448 -15.97 -8.48 20.41
CA ASN A 448 -17.32 -7.99 20.15
C ASN A 448 -18.33 -9.13 19.81
N ARG A 449 -17.85 -10.28 19.32
CA ARG A 449 -18.71 -11.47 19.06
C ARG A 449 -18.98 -12.30 20.31
N GLN A 450 -18.25 -12.10 21.39
CA GLN A 450 -18.38 -12.86 22.66
C GLN A 450 -19.20 -12.12 23.71
N GLY A 451 -19.42 -10.83 23.57
CA GLY A 451 -20.28 -9.98 24.41
C GLY A 451 -21.65 -9.79 23.80
#